data_ecc3b02b3232a250142b8f22f8250ec6
#
_entry.id   ecc3b02b3232a250142b8f22f8250ec6
#
_cell.length_a   1.000
_cell.length_b   1.000
_cell.length_c   1.000
_cell.angle_alpha   90.00
_cell.angle_beta   90.00
_cell.angle_gamma   90.00
#
_symmetry.space_group_name_H-M   'P 1'
#
loop_
_entity.id
_entity.type
_entity.pdbx_description
1 polymer ?
#
loop_
_entity_poly.entity_id
_entity_poly.type
_entity_poly.pdbx_seq_one_letter_code
_entity_poly.pdbx_strand_id
1 'polypeptide(L)'
;MIEVHGLTENEPVEIEVRFVSPQTWIAVNVNGQQVADPVSKTYAKDEVIVLKETMNQDKEIVFQMGIMLGNEFYLNGERIEFEDAIQNSNGVVRIHFKFIEDGAI
;
A
#
# COMPACT_ATOMS: atom_id res chain seq x y z
N MET A 1 -8.47 2.51 -9.16
CA MET A 1 -7.64 1.39 -8.67
C MET A 1 -6.22 1.56 -9.18
N ILE A 2 -5.26 1.43 -8.30
CA ILE A 2 -3.84 1.59 -8.62
C ILE A 2 -3.17 0.25 -8.38
N GLU A 3 -2.35 -0.20 -9.33
CA GLU A 3 -1.64 -1.47 -9.20
C GLU A 3 -0.14 -1.24 -9.19
N VAL A 4 0.56 -1.91 -8.27
CA VAL A 4 2.02 -1.90 -8.20
C VAL A 4 2.52 -3.29 -8.56
N HIS A 5 3.32 -3.40 -9.59
CA HIS A 5 3.82 -4.64 -10.16
C HIS A 5 5.35 -4.74 -10.05
N GLY A 6 5.90 -5.87 -10.53
CA GLY A 6 7.35 -6.05 -10.61
C GLY A 6 7.98 -6.46 -9.28
N LEU A 7 7.18 -6.99 -8.36
CA LEU A 7 7.70 -7.51 -7.10
C LEU A 7 8.35 -8.87 -7.32
N THR A 8 9.45 -9.13 -6.60
CA THR A 8 10.20 -10.37 -6.74
C THR A 8 9.52 -11.50 -5.97
N GLU A 9 9.31 -12.64 -6.65
CA GLU A 9 8.69 -13.81 -6.05
C GLU A 9 9.55 -14.37 -4.91
N ASN A 10 8.87 -14.77 -3.82
CA ASN A 10 9.46 -15.38 -2.62
C ASN A 10 10.47 -14.51 -1.88
N GLU A 11 10.57 -13.23 -2.22
CA GLU A 11 11.38 -12.29 -1.46
C GLU A 11 10.51 -11.46 -0.51
N PRO A 12 11.07 -11.06 0.65
CA PRO A 12 10.36 -10.19 1.56
C PRO A 12 10.03 -8.86 0.91
N VAL A 13 8.82 -8.38 1.15
CA VAL A 13 8.36 -7.07 0.71
C VAL A 13 7.99 -6.28 1.94
N GLU A 14 8.52 -5.07 2.05
CA GLU A 14 8.20 -4.16 3.14
C GLU A 14 7.49 -2.95 2.55
N ILE A 15 6.24 -2.76 2.96
CA ILE A 15 5.42 -1.64 2.51
C ILE A 15 5.21 -0.72 3.71
N GLU A 16 5.73 0.51 3.61
CA GLU A 16 5.62 1.51 4.65
C GLU A 16 4.69 2.62 4.21
N VAL A 17 3.82 3.05 5.10
CA VAL A 17 2.96 4.21 4.86
C VAL A 17 3.28 5.27 5.91
N ARG A 18 3.62 6.47 5.46
CA ARG A 18 3.85 7.62 6.31
C ARG A 18 2.69 8.58 6.17
N PHE A 19 2.01 8.87 7.27
CA PHE A 19 0.82 9.70 7.27
C PHE A 19 1.21 11.17 7.38
N VAL A 20 0.80 11.94 6.38
CA VAL A 20 1.03 13.38 6.27
C VAL A 20 -0.26 14.16 6.53
N SER A 21 -1.40 13.60 6.12
CA SER A 21 -2.71 14.18 6.41
C SER A 21 -3.03 14.07 7.89
N PRO A 22 -3.80 15.02 8.46
CA PRO A 22 -4.09 15.03 9.91
C PRO A 22 -4.74 13.76 10.41
N GLN A 23 -5.64 13.16 9.64
CA GLN A 23 -6.29 11.89 9.96
C GLN A 23 -6.58 11.15 8.67
N THR A 24 -6.18 9.89 8.62
CA THR A 24 -6.40 9.02 7.45
C THR A 24 -6.91 7.67 7.90
N TRP A 25 -8.12 7.31 7.46
CA TRP A 25 -8.61 5.95 7.63
C TRP A 25 -7.95 5.06 6.59
N ILE A 26 -7.44 3.90 7.01
CA ILE A 26 -6.83 2.93 6.13
C ILE A 26 -7.24 1.52 6.54
N ALA A 27 -7.53 0.68 5.55
CA ALA A 27 -7.74 -0.74 5.73
C ALA A 27 -6.67 -1.50 4.93
N VAL A 28 -6.09 -2.52 5.56
CA VAL A 28 -5.03 -3.32 4.97
C VAL A 28 -5.49 -4.76 4.87
N ASN A 29 -5.55 -5.30 3.66
CA ASN A 29 -6.00 -6.65 3.39
C ASN A 29 -4.94 -7.44 2.62
N VAL A 30 -4.79 -8.71 2.97
CA VAL A 30 -3.97 -9.67 2.22
C VAL A 30 -4.89 -10.79 1.77
N ASN A 31 -5.00 -11.00 0.46
CA ASN A 31 -5.88 -11.98 -0.15
C ASN A 31 -7.33 -11.86 0.33
N GLY A 32 -7.81 -10.61 0.46
CA GLY A 32 -9.17 -10.32 0.86
C GLY A 32 -9.45 -10.39 2.35
N GLN A 33 -8.44 -10.70 3.17
CA GLN A 33 -8.58 -10.77 4.61
C GLN A 33 -7.83 -9.62 5.29
N GLN A 34 -8.52 -8.97 6.22
CA GLN A 34 -7.93 -7.87 6.98
C GLN A 34 -6.80 -8.39 7.87
N VAL A 35 -5.64 -7.71 7.82
CA VAL A 35 -4.51 -8.10 8.65
C VAL A 35 -4.65 -7.55 10.08
N ALA A 36 -4.06 -8.26 11.05
CA ALA A 36 -4.05 -7.83 12.44
C ALA A 36 -3.01 -6.73 12.70
N ASP A 37 -1.92 -6.71 11.94
CA ASP A 37 -0.84 -5.74 12.08
C ASP A 37 -0.24 -5.43 10.70
N PRO A 38 -0.30 -4.18 10.24
CA PRO A 38 -0.89 -3.01 10.91
C PRO A 38 -2.41 -3.08 10.97
N VAL A 39 -2.97 -2.65 12.08
CA VAL A 39 -4.42 -2.67 12.27
C VAL A 39 -5.10 -1.62 11.39
N SER A 40 -6.26 -2.00 10.81
CA SER A 40 -7.07 -1.07 10.04
C SER A 40 -7.80 -0.12 10.98
N LYS A 41 -7.53 1.17 10.84
CA LYS A 41 -8.11 2.22 11.67
C LYS A 41 -7.79 3.60 11.08
N THR A 42 -8.17 4.66 11.77
CA THR A 42 -7.76 6.03 11.45
C THR A 42 -6.41 6.33 12.11
N TYR A 43 -5.45 6.75 11.31
CA TYR A 43 -4.11 7.14 11.78
C TYR A 43 -3.94 8.65 11.74
N ALA A 44 -3.18 9.17 12.69
CA ALA A 44 -2.88 10.59 12.79
C ALA A 44 -1.65 10.96 11.96
N LYS A 45 -1.50 12.25 11.71
CA LYS A 45 -0.30 12.80 11.07
C LYS A 45 0.95 12.36 11.84
N ASP A 46 2.01 12.08 11.09
CA ASP A 46 3.32 11.64 11.56
C ASP A 46 3.38 10.19 12.07
N GLU A 47 2.27 9.47 12.05
CA GLU A 47 2.32 8.03 12.30
C GLU A 47 2.88 7.30 11.09
N VAL A 48 3.47 6.13 11.33
CA VAL A 48 4.05 5.27 10.30
C VAL A 48 3.59 3.86 10.55
N ILE A 49 3.14 3.18 9.49
CA ILE A 49 2.83 1.75 9.56
C ILE A 49 3.69 0.99 8.56
N VAL A 50 4.00 -0.26 8.89
CA VAL A 50 4.81 -1.13 8.04
C VAL A 50 4.15 -2.49 7.94
N LEU A 51 3.96 -2.97 6.71
CA LEU A 51 3.50 -4.33 6.44
C LEU A 51 4.66 -5.10 5.82
N LYS A 52 4.99 -6.26 6.40
CA LYS A 52 6.01 -7.17 5.87
C LYS A 52 5.35 -8.43 5.39
N GLU A 53 5.56 -8.77 4.12
CA GLU A 53 4.97 -9.95 3.48
C GLU A 53 5.96 -10.56 2.50
N THR A 54 5.75 -11.83 2.19
CA THR A 54 6.48 -12.49 1.10
C THR A 54 5.53 -12.61 -0.09
N MET A 55 5.89 -12.00 -1.21
CA MET A 55 5.02 -11.99 -2.39
C MET A 55 5.15 -13.26 -3.22
N ASN A 56 4.05 -13.69 -3.80
CA ASN A 56 4.00 -14.77 -4.79
C ASN A 56 2.81 -14.52 -5.74
N GLN A 57 2.68 -15.37 -6.75
CA GLN A 57 1.66 -15.19 -7.79
C GLN A 57 0.23 -15.12 -7.26
N ASP A 58 -0.04 -15.80 -6.14
CA ASP A 58 -1.39 -15.89 -5.60
C ASP A 58 -1.69 -14.83 -4.54
N LYS A 59 -0.71 -13.97 -4.22
CA LYS A 59 -0.87 -12.98 -3.17
C LYS A 59 -1.21 -11.61 -3.73
N GLU A 60 -2.24 -11.00 -3.16
CA GLU A 60 -2.59 -9.61 -3.43
C GLU A 60 -2.71 -8.87 -2.11
N ILE A 61 -2.03 -7.73 -2.01
CA ILE A 61 -2.12 -6.84 -0.85
C ILE A 61 -2.86 -5.58 -1.30
N VAL A 62 -3.89 -5.19 -0.53
CA VAL A 62 -4.69 -4.01 -0.85
C VAL A 62 -4.67 -3.04 0.32
N PHE A 63 -4.28 -1.81 0.04
CA PHE A 63 -4.43 -0.70 0.97
C PHE A 63 -5.59 0.17 0.48
N GLN A 64 -6.65 0.28 1.28
CA GLN A 64 -7.75 1.18 0.98
C GLN A 64 -7.70 2.35 1.94
N MET A 65 -7.63 3.56 1.40
CA MET A 65 -7.50 4.79 2.19
C MET A 65 -8.70 5.68 1.97
N GLY A 66 -9.15 6.33 3.03
CA GLY A 66 -10.20 7.32 2.91
C GLY A 66 -9.76 8.60 2.20
N ILE A 67 -8.47 8.90 2.29
CA ILE A 67 -7.87 10.09 1.65
C ILE A 67 -6.39 9.82 1.38
N MET A 68 -5.91 10.23 0.21
CA MET A 68 -4.47 10.16 -0.10
C MET A 68 -3.74 11.42 0.37
N LEU A 69 -4.11 12.53 -0.16
CA LEU A 69 -3.71 13.91 0.17
C LEU A 69 -2.31 14.04 0.82
N GLY A 70 -1.27 13.69 0.06
CA GLY A 70 0.10 13.83 0.49
C GLY A 70 0.68 12.66 1.28
N ASN A 71 -0.13 11.68 1.68
CA ASN A 71 0.37 10.49 2.36
C ASN A 71 1.36 9.75 1.46
N GLU A 72 2.39 9.15 2.07
CA GLU A 72 3.51 8.58 1.34
C GLU A 72 3.58 7.07 1.51
N PHE A 73 3.84 6.38 0.41
CA PHE A 73 4.08 4.94 0.39
C PHE A 73 5.52 4.66 0.01
N TYR A 74 6.15 3.73 0.71
CA TYR A 74 7.50 3.27 0.42
C TYR A 74 7.48 1.76 0.23
N LEU A 75 8.14 1.30 -0.82
CA LEU A 75 8.29 -0.13 -1.10
C LEU A 75 9.77 -0.47 -0.97
N ASN A 76 10.09 -1.33 0.00
CA ASN A 76 11.48 -1.72 0.30
C ASN A 76 12.40 -0.50 0.45
N GLY A 77 11.93 0.54 1.12
CA GLY A 77 12.68 1.75 1.39
C GLY A 77 12.65 2.81 0.30
N GLU A 78 12.07 2.51 -0.85
CA GLU A 78 11.96 3.48 -1.95
C GLU A 78 10.55 4.06 -2.03
N ARG A 79 10.46 5.37 -2.12
CA ARG A 79 9.18 6.03 -2.25
C ARG A 79 8.50 5.68 -3.56
N ILE A 80 7.22 5.32 -3.47
CA ILE A 80 6.39 5.11 -4.66
C ILE A 80 5.85 6.47 -5.09
N GLU A 81 6.13 6.86 -6.33
CA GLU A 81 5.61 8.09 -6.89
C GLU A 81 4.32 7.83 -7.63
N PHE A 82 3.25 8.53 -7.22
CA PHE A 82 1.96 8.46 -7.88
C PHE A 82 1.76 9.71 -8.75
N GLU A 83 0.86 9.60 -9.72
CA GLU A 83 0.44 10.77 -10.49
C GLU A 83 -0.14 11.83 -9.54
N ASP A 84 0.01 13.11 -9.90
CA ASP A 84 -0.42 14.22 -9.06
C ASP A 84 -1.88 14.14 -8.67
N ALA A 85 -2.74 13.73 -9.59
CA ALA A 85 -4.18 13.58 -9.32
C ALA A 85 -4.46 12.55 -8.22
N ILE A 86 -3.63 11.50 -8.14
CA ILE A 86 -3.75 10.46 -7.13
C ILE A 86 -3.12 10.93 -5.82
N GLN A 87 -1.92 11.47 -5.88
CA GLN A 87 -1.16 11.92 -4.70
C GLN A 87 -1.91 13.01 -3.93
N ASN A 88 -2.67 13.83 -4.63
CA ASN A 88 -3.41 14.94 -4.04
C ASN A 88 -4.92 14.66 -3.92
N SER A 89 -5.32 13.42 -4.14
CA SER A 89 -6.74 13.02 -4.03
C SER A 89 -7.25 13.15 -2.61
N ASN A 90 -8.44 13.72 -2.45
CA ASN A 90 -9.15 13.76 -1.18
C ASN A 90 -10.33 12.78 -1.16
N GLY A 91 -10.37 11.84 -2.09
CA GLY A 91 -11.34 10.75 -2.13
C GLY A 91 -10.72 9.41 -1.79
N VAL A 92 -11.55 8.37 -1.79
CA VAL A 92 -11.11 7.01 -1.51
C VAL A 92 -10.15 6.52 -2.58
N VAL A 93 -9.02 5.96 -2.15
CA VAL A 93 -7.99 5.40 -3.02
C VAL A 93 -7.73 3.95 -2.61
N ARG A 94 -7.64 3.06 -3.59
CA ARG A 94 -7.25 1.66 -3.37
C ARG A 94 -5.95 1.40 -4.13
N ILE A 95 -4.96 0.88 -3.40
CA ILE A 95 -3.66 0.55 -3.97
C ILE A 95 -3.45 -0.95 -3.85
N HIS A 96 -3.28 -1.62 -4.98
CA HIS A 96 -3.12 -3.07 -5.08
C HIS A 96 -1.65 -3.41 -5.35
N PHE A 97 -1.05 -4.19 -4.46
CA PHE A 97 0.28 -4.73 -4.67
C PHE A 97 0.13 -6.17 -5.14
N LYS A 98 0.57 -6.43 -6.37
CA LYS A 98 0.42 -7.74 -7.00
C LYS A 98 1.76 -8.22 -7.54
N PHE A 99 1.98 -9.52 -7.43
CA PHE A 99 3.06 -10.14 -8.16
C PHE A 99 2.60 -10.41 -9.60
N ILE A 100 3.35 -9.87 -10.54
CA ILE A 100 3.18 -10.20 -11.96
C ILE A 100 4.56 -10.59 -12.44
N GLU A 101 4.68 -11.82 -12.92
CA GLU A 101 5.95 -12.36 -13.39
C GLU A 101 6.41 -11.62 -14.65
N ASP A 102 7.61 -11.02 -14.57
CA ASP A 102 8.19 -10.32 -15.71
C ASP A 102 8.49 -11.31 -16.84
N GLY A 103 8.05 -10.97 -18.05
CA GLY A 103 8.28 -11.81 -19.20
C GLY A 103 7.34 -13.01 -19.31
N ALA A 104 6.38 -13.14 -18.42
CA ALA A 104 5.32 -14.15 -18.56
C ALA A 104 4.35 -13.70 -19.64
N ILE A 105 4.56 -14.16 -20.81
CA ILE A 105 3.76 -13.76 -21.98
C ILE A 105 3.07 -14.97 -22.57
#